data_fba7391d45546d86f549cebf507e3f3b
#
_entry.id   fba7391d45546d86f549cebf507e3f3b
#
_cell.length_a   1.000
_cell.length_b   1.000
_cell.length_c   1.000
_cell.angle_alpha   90.00
_cell.angle_beta   90.00
_cell.angle_gamma   90.00
#
_symmetry.space_group_name_H-M   'P 1'
#
loop_
_entity.id
_entity.type
_entity.pdbx_description
1 polymer ?
#
loop_
_entity_poly.entity_id
_entity_poly.type
_entity_poly.pdbx_seq_one_letter_code
_entity_poly.pdbx_strand_id
1 'polypeptide(L)'
;ESILNSGGEIHFDCKVVDLIIRTNHFKGVKTADGNTFTASAVILATGHSARDMYHVLHQNHIQIEAKPFALGVRIEHPQQIIDELQYHCSVRHPHLPPSYYSLVEQIDDRGVFSFCMCPGGIIAPCATDDDEIVVNGWSPSKRNNPYANSGTVVQVNLEDVAGPHTDPFKLLNFQAEIEKR
;
A
#
# COMPACT_ATOMS: atom_id res chain seq x y z
N GLU A 1 -22.45 6.65 7.68
CA GLU A 1 -23.60 6.87 8.61
C GLU A 1 -23.13 7.09 10.05
N SER A 2 -22.26 6.25 10.63
CA SER A 2 -21.81 6.37 12.03
C SER A 2 -21.17 7.71 12.36
N ILE A 3 -20.35 8.27 11.47
CA ILE A 3 -19.70 9.57 11.66
C ILE A 3 -20.75 10.68 11.74
N LEU A 4 -21.66 10.72 10.78
CA LEU A 4 -22.71 11.74 10.71
C LEU A 4 -23.68 11.64 11.90
N ASN A 5 -24.06 10.40 12.26
CA ASN A 5 -24.94 10.14 13.41
C ASN A 5 -24.31 10.56 14.75
N SER A 6 -22.98 10.62 14.80
CA SER A 6 -22.22 11.09 15.97
C SER A 6 -21.94 12.60 15.95
N GLY A 7 -22.55 13.34 15.02
CA GLY A 7 -22.34 14.77 14.87
C GLY A 7 -21.04 15.18 14.16
N GLY A 8 -20.38 14.21 13.49
CA GLY A 8 -19.21 14.48 12.66
C GLY A 8 -19.60 14.96 11.26
N GLU A 9 -18.64 15.49 10.53
CA GLU A 9 -18.78 15.97 9.16
C GLU A 9 -17.90 15.13 8.21
N ILE A 10 -18.33 15.02 6.95
CA ILE A 10 -17.58 14.39 5.86
C ILE A 10 -17.57 15.35 4.69
N HIS A 11 -16.38 15.73 4.23
CA HIS A 11 -16.17 16.64 3.10
C HIS A 11 -15.52 15.84 1.96
N PHE A 12 -16.27 15.61 0.89
CA PHE A 12 -15.76 15.01 -0.36
C PHE A 12 -15.16 16.08 -1.25
N ASP A 13 -14.29 15.67 -2.20
CA ASP A 13 -13.61 16.56 -3.15
C ASP A 13 -12.84 17.71 -2.46
N CYS A 14 -12.41 17.48 -1.25
CA CYS A 14 -11.79 18.45 -0.34
C CYS A 14 -10.32 18.08 -0.08
N LYS A 15 -9.46 18.33 -1.09
CA LYS A 15 -8.03 17.99 -1.00
C LYS A 15 -7.30 18.90 -0.03
N VAL A 16 -6.68 18.34 1.00
CA VAL A 16 -5.76 19.07 1.89
C VAL A 16 -4.45 19.33 1.16
N VAL A 17 -4.01 20.58 1.14
CA VAL A 17 -2.78 21.01 0.45
C VAL A 17 -1.76 21.65 1.38
N ASP A 18 -2.14 22.01 2.63
CA ASP A 18 -1.23 22.61 3.59
C ASP A 18 -1.72 22.42 5.03
N LEU A 19 -0.79 22.59 5.98
CA LEU A 19 -1.05 22.55 7.41
C LEU A 19 -0.98 23.97 8.00
N ILE A 20 -1.86 24.25 8.95
CA ILE A 20 -1.82 25.50 9.70
C ILE A 20 -1.10 25.22 11.02
N ILE A 21 0.15 25.65 11.12
CA ILE A 21 0.98 25.52 12.32
C ILE A 21 1.32 26.91 12.85
N ARG A 22 1.08 27.17 14.13
CA ARG A 22 1.42 28.41 14.79
C ARG A 22 2.12 28.11 16.11
N THR A 23 3.28 28.72 16.30
CA THR A 23 4.09 28.55 17.53
C THR A 23 4.34 27.08 17.85
N ASN A 24 4.68 26.30 16.81
CA ASN A 24 4.92 24.86 16.89
C ASN A 24 3.71 24.01 17.34
N HIS A 25 2.49 24.54 17.17
CA HIS A 25 1.25 23.83 17.47
C HIS A 25 0.40 23.73 16.22
N PHE A 26 -0.14 22.55 15.97
CA PHE A 26 -1.14 22.33 14.94
C PHE A 26 -2.42 23.13 15.25
N LYS A 27 -2.98 23.78 14.23
CA LYS A 27 -4.18 24.61 14.34
C LYS A 27 -5.25 24.24 13.31
N GLY A 28 -4.90 23.47 12.28
CA GLY A 28 -5.84 23.09 11.25
C GLY A 28 -5.16 22.75 9.93
N VAL A 29 -5.99 22.60 8.92
CA VAL A 29 -5.56 22.30 7.55
C VAL A 29 -6.13 23.34 6.58
N LYS A 30 -5.46 23.47 5.43
CA LYS A 30 -5.91 24.28 4.31
C LYS A 30 -6.19 23.38 3.12
N THR A 31 -7.25 23.63 2.40
CA THR A 31 -7.67 22.84 1.26
C THR A 31 -7.42 23.56 -0.08
N ALA A 32 -7.41 22.81 -1.17
CA ALA A 32 -7.10 23.33 -2.51
C ALA A 32 -8.09 24.40 -3.00
N ASP A 33 -9.34 24.34 -2.55
CA ASP A 33 -10.39 25.34 -2.82
C ASP A 33 -10.28 26.60 -1.97
N GLY A 34 -9.24 26.69 -1.09
CA GLY A 34 -8.96 27.84 -0.24
C GLY A 34 -9.65 27.82 1.12
N ASN A 35 -10.45 26.80 1.42
CA ASN A 35 -11.07 26.66 2.73
C ASN A 35 -10.05 26.28 3.81
N THR A 36 -10.42 26.48 5.05
CA THR A 36 -9.62 26.10 6.22
C THR A 36 -10.50 25.37 7.24
N PHE A 37 -9.97 24.29 7.79
CA PHE A 37 -10.59 23.56 8.88
C PHE A 37 -9.70 23.67 10.11
N THR A 38 -10.24 24.22 11.19
CA THR A 38 -9.50 24.39 12.44
C THR A 38 -9.72 23.19 13.36
N ALA A 39 -8.65 22.70 13.97
CA ALA A 39 -8.69 21.61 14.93
C ALA A 39 -7.50 21.70 15.89
N SER A 40 -7.65 21.13 17.09
CA SER A 40 -6.55 21.01 18.05
C SER A 40 -5.64 19.80 17.79
N ALA A 41 -6.11 18.82 17.02
CA ALA A 41 -5.37 17.62 16.64
C ALA A 41 -5.83 17.13 15.26
N VAL A 42 -5.00 16.36 14.60
CA VAL A 42 -5.29 15.73 13.31
C VAL A 42 -4.83 14.28 13.32
N ILE A 43 -5.62 13.41 12.68
CA ILE A 43 -5.21 12.05 12.34
C ILE A 43 -4.90 12.02 10.85
N LEU A 44 -3.64 11.77 10.50
CA LEU A 44 -3.20 11.62 9.13
C LEU A 44 -3.42 10.16 8.71
N ALA A 45 -4.40 9.92 7.84
CA ALA A 45 -4.78 8.59 7.38
C ALA A 45 -5.01 8.59 5.85
N THR A 46 -4.06 9.17 5.11
CA THR A 46 -4.17 9.46 3.67
C THR A 46 -3.87 8.27 2.77
N GLY A 47 -3.45 7.14 3.34
CA GLY A 47 -3.09 5.95 2.58
C GLY A 47 -1.71 6.05 1.91
N HIS A 48 -1.36 5.01 1.15
CA HIS A 48 -0.02 4.84 0.59
C HIS A 48 0.29 5.71 -0.63
N SER A 49 -0.74 6.19 -1.34
CA SER A 49 -0.58 6.92 -2.60
C SER A 49 -0.50 8.44 -2.45
N ALA A 50 -0.74 8.97 -1.26
CA ALA A 50 -0.72 10.41 -0.99
C ALA A 50 0.72 10.95 -0.84
N ARG A 51 1.53 10.83 -1.91
CA ARG A 51 2.93 11.26 -1.92
C ARG A 51 3.08 12.75 -1.71
N ASP A 52 2.13 13.55 -2.19
CA ASP A 52 2.06 14.99 -1.96
C ASP A 52 2.01 15.35 -0.48
N MET A 53 1.39 14.55 0.37
CA MET A 53 1.35 14.79 1.81
C MET A 53 2.72 14.69 2.48
N TYR A 54 3.63 13.85 2.01
CA TYR A 54 5.00 13.82 2.53
C TYR A 54 5.73 15.13 2.23
N HIS A 55 5.51 15.72 1.05
CA HIS A 55 6.04 17.04 0.72
C HIS A 55 5.43 18.14 1.59
N VAL A 56 4.13 18.10 1.84
CA VAL A 56 3.45 19.05 2.75
C VAL A 56 4.03 18.95 4.17
N LEU A 57 4.22 17.74 4.68
CA LEU A 57 4.83 17.54 6.00
C LEU A 57 6.24 18.13 6.07
N HIS A 58 7.08 17.82 5.08
CA HIS A 58 8.46 18.31 5.02
C HIS A 58 8.54 19.84 4.91
N GLN A 59 7.71 20.44 4.06
CA GLN A 59 7.62 21.90 3.89
C GLN A 59 7.21 22.61 5.19
N ASN A 60 6.40 21.95 6.01
CA ASN A 60 6.00 22.43 7.32
C ASN A 60 7.00 22.05 8.45
N HIS A 61 8.21 21.63 8.09
CA HIS A 61 9.28 21.26 9.02
C HIS A 61 8.92 20.12 9.98
N ILE A 62 7.97 19.26 9.58
CA ILE A 62 7.70 18.01 10.29
C ILE A 62 8.76 17.01 9.87
N GLN A 63 9.43 16.43 10.85
CA GLN A 63 10.48 15.45 10.61
C GLN A 63 9.88 14.19 9.97
N ILE A 64 10.42 13.81 8.82
CA ILE A 64 10.15 12.56 8.13
C ILE A 64 11.48 11.88 7.82
N GLU A 65 11.46 10.57 7.66
CA GLU A 65 12.65 9.75 7.36
C GLU A 65 12.33 8.69 6.32
N ALA A 66 13.31 8.36 5.48
CA ALA A 66 13.22 7.23 4.58
C ALA A 66 13.32 5.93 5.39
N LYS A 67 12.40 4.98 5.12
CA LYS A 67 12.41 3.64 5.75
C LYS A 67 12.49 2.55 4.71
N PRO A 68 13.24 1.46 4.99
CA PRO A 68 13.20 0.26 4.17
C PRO A 68 11.77 -0.23 3.94
N PHE A 69 11.54 -0.79 2.77
CA PHE A 69 10.24 -1.36 2.41
C PHE A 69 10.43 -2.61 1.56
N ALA A 70 9.36 -3.25 1.14
CA ALA A 70 9.42 -4.38 0.22
C ALA A 70 8.74 -4.03 -1.09
N LEU A 71 9.41 -4.37 -2.19
CA LEU A 71 8.96 -4.13 -3.55
C LEU A 71 8.99 -5.43 -4.34
N GLY A 72 8.09 -5.62 -5.27
CA GLY A 72 8.06 -6.81 -6.08
C GLY A 72 6.92 -6.84 -7.09
N VAL A 73 6.59 -8.03 -7.53
CA VAL A 73 5.57 -8.29 -8.54
C VAL A 73 4.45 -9.15 -7.98
N ARG A 74 3.30 -9.13 -8.60
CA ARG A 74 2.23 -10.07 -8.30
C ARG A 74 2.20 -11.16 -9.36
N ILE A 75 2.19 -12.42 -8.91
CA ILE A 75 2.22 -13.62 -9.75
C ILE A 75 0.85 -14.28 -9.67
N GLU A 76 0.28 -14.63 -10.82
CA GLU A 76 -0.95 -15.41 -10.93
C GLU A 76 -0.63 -16.83 -11.35
N HIS A 77 -1.37 -17.79 -10.82
CA HIS A 77 -1.25 -19.23 -11.14
C HIS A 77 -2.59 -19.94 -10.92
N PRO A 78 -2.82 -21.11 -11.55
CA PRO A 78 -4.02 -21.89 -11.32
C PRO A 78 -4.16 -22.30 -9.84
N GLN A 79 -5.33 -22.07 -9.25
CA GLN A 79 -5.63 -22.48 -7.87
C GLN A 79 -5.46 -23.99 -7.67
N GLN A 80 -5.80 -24.77 -8.69
CA GLN A 80 -5.70 -26.23 -8.65
C GLN A 80 -4.27 -26.71 -8.32
N ILE A 81 -3.24 -26.05 -8.85
CA ILE A 81 -1.84 -26.41 -8.56
C ILE A 81 -1.56 -26.31 -7.06
N ILE A 82 -2.06 -25.26 -6.42
CA ILE A 82 -1.86 -25.05 -5.00
C ILE A 82 -2.66 -26.04 -4.18
N ASP A 83 -3.91 -26.32 -4.60
CA ASP A 83 -4.74 -27.32 -3.95
C ASP A 83 -4.10 -28.73 -4.01
N GLU A 84 -3.57 -29.13 -5.16
CA GLU A 84 -2.87 -30.40 -5.32
C GLU A 84 -1.62 -30.50 -4.43
N LEU A 85 -0.82 -29.45 -4.39
CA LEU A 85 0.41 -29.41 -3.56
C LEU A 85 0.09 -29.46 -2.07
N GLN A 86 -0.95 -28.78 -1.62
CA GLN A 86 -1.28 -28.65 -0.20
C GLN A 86 -2.14 -29.81 0.32
N TYR A 87 -3.07 -30.31 -0.48
CA TYR A 87 -3.98 -31.38 -0.07
C TYR A 87 -3.56 -32.77 -0.56
N HIS A 88 -2.50 -32.86 -1.38
CA HIS A 88 -1.99 -34.12 -1.93
C HIS A 88 -3.06 -34.95 -2.69
N CYS A 89 -3.95 -34.28 -3.40
CA CYS A 89 -5.02 -34.90 -4.20
C CYS A 89 -5.25 -34.11 -5.48
N SER A 90 -5.56 -34.80 -6.56
CA SER A 90 -5.76 -34.20 -7.90
C SER A 90 -7.01 -33.32 -7.99
N VAL A 91 -7.98 -33.54 -7.12
CA VAL A 91 -9.21 -32.75 -7.07
C VAL A 91 -9.52 -32.42 -5.60
N ARG A 92 -9.60 -31.14 -5.30
CA ARG A 92 -9.95 -30.67 -3.96
C ARG A 92 -11.38 -31.09 -3.59
N HIS A 93 -11.55 -31.65 -2.40
CA HIS A 93 -12.85 -32.03 -1.89
C HIS A 93 -13.76 -30.77 -1.71
N PRO A 94 -15.07 -30.83 -2.05
CA PRO A 94 -15.97 -29.67 -2.00
C PRO A 94 -16.06 -28.96 -0.65
N HIS A 95 -15.79 -29.65 0.46
CA HIS A 95 -15.80 -29.08 1.81
C HIS A 95 -14.46 -28.45 2.23
N LEU A 96 -13.40 -28.59 1.44
CA LEU A 96 -12.14 -27.96 1.69
C LEU A 96 -12.12 -26.55 1.07
N PRO A 97 -11.60 -25.52 1.77
CA PRO A 97 -11.43 -24.21 1.18
C PRO A 97 -10.30 -24.24 0.12
N PRO A 98 -10.26 -23.27 -0.80
CA PRO A 98 -9.08 -23.09 -1.64
C PRO A 98 -7.84 -22.93 -0.79
N SER A 99 -6.79 -23.71 -1.07
CA SER A 99 -5.57 -23.69 -0.30
C SER A 99 -4.74 -22.42 -0.54
N TYR A 100 -3.88 -22.13 0.40
CA TYR A 100 -2.98 -20.98 0.35
C TYR A 100 -1.54 -21.41 0.70
N TYR A 101 -0.60 -20.52 0.45
CA TYR A 101 0.79 -20.70 0.87
C TYR A 101 1.36 -19.42 1.45
N SER A 102 2.42 -19.59 2.22
CA SER A 102 3.30 -18.52 2.67
C SER A 102 4.73 -18.99 2.47
N LEU A 103 5.52 -18.24 1.71
CA LEU A 103 6.89 -18.59 1.34
C LEU A 103 7.83 -17.49 1.83
N VAL A 104 8.98 -17.90 2.31
CA VAL A 104 10.09 -17.00 2.64
C VAL A 104 11.40 -17.73 2.33
N GLU A 105 12.33 -17.02 1.70
CA GLU A 105 13.65 -17.52 1.37
C GLU A 105 14.68 -16.39 1.45
N GLN A 106 15.93 -16.75 1.66
CA GLN A 106 17.07 -15.85 1.57
C GLN A 106 17.77 -16.07 0.22
N ILE A 107 17.83 -15.04 -0.60
CA ILE A 107 18.48 -15.07 -1.91
C ILE A 107 19.47 -13.91 -1.95
N ASP A 108 20.75 -14.21 -2.16
CA ASP A 108 21.84 -13.22 -2.19
C ASP A 108 21.80 -12.27 -0.96
N ASP A 109 21.67 -12.85 0.23
CA ASP A 109 21.56 -12.14 1.52
C ASP A 109 20.33 -11.21 1.66
N ARG A 110 19.32 -11.37 0.78
CA ARG A 110 18.06 -10.63 0.85
C ARG A 110 16.89 -11.54 1.17
N GLY A 111 16.02 -11.07 2.05
CA GLY A 111 14.75 -11.71 2.30
C GLY A 111 13.81 -11.54 1.10
N VAL A 112 13.41 -12.66 0.50
CA VAL A 112 12.36 -12.73 -0.53
C VAL A 112 11.18 -13.48 0.06
N PHE A 113 9.98 -12.94 -0.06
CA PHE A 113 8.82 -13.55 0.57
C PHE A 113 7.52 -13.34 -0.22
N SER A 114 6.61 -14.29 -0.05
CA SER A 114 5.26 -14.14 -0.55
C SER A 114 4.48 -13.13 0.32
N PHE A 115 3.63 -12.36 -0.32
CA PHE A 115 2.84 -11.33 0.35
C PHE A 115 1.39 -11.35 -0.14
N CYS A 116 0.43 -11.29 0.80
CA CYS A 116 -0.99 -11.24 0.50
C CYS A 116 -1.43 -12.23 -0.57
N MET A 117 -1.15 -13.53 -0.34
CA MET A 117 -1.67 -14.60 -1.20
C MET A 117 -3.20 -14.61 -1.18
N CYS A 118 -3.81 -14.61 -2.37
CA CYS A 118 -5.25 -14.52 -2.59
C CYS A 118 -5.76 -15.80 -3.26
N PRO A 119 -6.20 -16.81 -2.49
CA PRO A 119 -6.76 -18.04 -3.04
C PRO A 119 -8.07 -17.75 -3.78
N GLY A 120 -8.25 -18.40 -4.97
CA GLY A 120 -9.44 -18.18 -5.80
C GLY A 120 -9.73 -16.72 -6.07
N GLY A 121 -8.68 -15.93 -6.30
CA GLY A 121 -8.73 -14.48 -6.40
C GLY A 121 -8.25 -13.94 -7.75
N ILE A 122 -8.23 -12.64 -7.86
CA ILE A 122 -7.80 -11.90 -9.05
C ILE A 122 -6.72 -10.87 -8.70
N ILE A 123 -5.94 -10.48 -9.70
CA ILE A 123 -5.10 -9.29 -9.63
C ILE A 123 -5.96 -8.10 -10.05
N ALA A 124 -6.00 -7.05 -9.22
CA ALA A 124 -6.76 -5.85 -9.48
C ALA A 124 -5.81 -4.64 -9.59
N PRO A 125 -5.95 -3.78 -10.60
CA PRO A 125 -5.23 -2.51 -10.66
C PRO A 125 -5.68 -1.61 -9.50
N CYS A 126 -4.75 -0.90 -8.90
CA CYS A 126 -4.99 0.03 -7.80
C CYS A 126 -4.11 1.29 -7.87
N ALA A 127 -3.58 1.60 -9.05
CA ALA A 127 -2.88 2.85 -9.30
C ALA A 127 -3.82 4.04 -9.07
N THR A 128 -3.27 5.14 -8.57
CA THR A 128 -4.00 6.40 -8.36
C THR A 128 -3.68 7.45 -9.42
N ASP A 129 -2.55 7.30 -10.09
CA ASP A 129 -2.17 8.12 -11.24
C ASP A 129 -2.21 7.26 -12.53
N ASP A 130 -2.52 7.91 -13.66
CA ASP A 130 -2.71 7.26 -14.95
C ASP A 130 -1.41 6.59 -15.48
N ASP A 131 -0.25 7.11 -15.10
CA ASP A 131 1.06 6.65 -15.55
C ASP A 131 1.69 5.60 -14.60
N GLU A 132 0.96 5.08 -13.62
CA GLU A 132 1.48 4.14 -12.63
C GLU A 132 0.96 2.73 -12.83
N ILE A 133 1.84 1.75 -12.58
CA ILE A 133 1.50 0.32 -12.55
C ILE A 133 1.55 -0.15 -11.11
N VAL A 134 0.44 -0.08 -10.41
CA VAL A 134 0.26 -0.60 -9.05
C VAL A 134 -0.88 -1.59 -9.04
N VAL A 135 -0.64 -2.76 -8.45
CA VAL A 135 -1.63 -3.84 -8.40
C VAL A 135 -1.83 -4.34 -6.98
N ASN A 136 -3.02 -4.80 -6.71
CA ASN A 136 -3.36 -5.51 -5.49
C ASN A 136 -3.97 -6.88 -5.80
N GLY A 137 -4.01 -7.77 -4.82
CA GLY A 137 -4.74 -9.03 -4.89
C GLY A 137 -6.06 -8.92 -4.17
N TRP A 138 -7.07 -9.57 -4.73
CA TRP A 138 -8.38 -9.62 -4.13
C TRP A 138 -9.01 -11.01 -4.28
N SER A 139 -9.59 -11.53 -3.20
CA SER A 139 -10.37 -12.77 -3.24
C SER A 139 -11.84 -12.43 -2.98
N PRO A 140 -12.77 -12.87 -3.84
CA PRO A 140 -14.18 -12.80 -3.53
C PRO A 140 -14.49 -13.66 -2.29
N SER A 141 -15.58 -13.37 -1.60
CA SER A 141 -15.97 -14.12 -0.39
C SER A 141 -16.11 -15.62 -0.62
N LYS A 142 -16.50 -16.03 -1.82
CA LYS A 142 -16.60 -17.45 -2.22
C LYS A 142 -15.25 -18.07 -2.64
N ARG A 143 -14.21 -17.27 -2.89
CA ARG A 143 -12.90 -17.72 -3.35
C ARG A 143 -12.95 -18.74 -4.49
N ASN A 144 -13.84 -18.52 -5.45
CA ASN A 144 -14.20 -19.46 -6.50
C ASN A 144 -13.64 -19.10 -7.89
N ASN A 145 -12.69 -18.16 -7.96
CA ASN A 145 -11.95 -17.93 -9.19
C ASN A 145 -11.03 -19.16 -9.46
N PRO A 146 -10.85 -19.60 -10.69
CA PRO A 146 -9.95 -20.71 -11.02
C PRO A 146 -8.47 -20.40 -10.79
N TYR A 147 -8.11 -19.13 -10.58
CA TYR A 147 -6.76 -18.68 -10.32
C TYR A 147 -6.58 -18.24 -8.88
N ALA A 148 -5.34 -18.27 -8.45
CA ALA A 148 -4.85 -17.64 -7.23
C ALA A 148 -3.73 -16.67 -7.61
N ASN A 149 -3.42 -15.73 -6.73
CA ASN A 149 -2.28 -14.85 -6.93
C ASN A 149 -1.60 -14.52 -5.60
N SER A 150 -0.33 -14.13 -5.69
CA SER A 150 0.46 -13.69 -4.55
C SER A 150 1.45 -12.62 -4.97
N GLY A 151 1.68 -11.63 -4.13
CA GLY A 151 2.86 -10.80 -4.25
C GLY A 151 4.11 -11.64 -3.98
N THR A 152 5.18 -11.41 -4.72
CA THR A 152 6.53 -11.87 -4.42
C THR A 152 7.39 -10.64 -4.32
N VAL A 153 7.86 -10.35 -3.12
CA VAL A 153 8.54 -9.09 -2.80
C VAL A 153 9.91 -9.35 -2.22
N VAL A 154 10.81 -8.41 -2.47
CA VAL A 154 12.16 -8.36 -1.92
C VAL A 154 12.33 -7.10 -1.09
N GLN A 155 13.09 -7.20 0.00
CA GLN A 155 13.44 -6.05 0.82
C GLN A 155 14.30 -5.05 0.05
N VAL A 156 13.94 -3.78 0.14
CA VAL A 156 14.69 -2.64 -0.39
C VAL A 156 15.15 -1.78 0.79
N ASN A 157 16.46 -1.62 0.91
CA ASN A 157 17.11 -0.85 1.96
C ASN A 157 17.60 0.51 1.43
N LEU A 158 18.01 1.40 2.33
CA LEU A 158 18.57 2.70 1.94
C LEU A 158 19.83 2.58 1.09
N GLU A 159 20.63 1.55 1.33
CA GLU A 159 21.90 1.28 0.61
C GLU A 159 21.67 0.87 -0.85
N ASP A 160 20.50 0.34 -1.18
CA ASP A 160 20.16 -0.14 -2.51
C ASP A 160 19.88 0.98 -3.52
N VAL A 161 19.64 2.18 -3.01
CA VAL A 161 19.27 3.34 -3.82
C VAL A 161 20.36 4.40 -3.74
N ALA A 162 20.74 5.01 -4.86
CA ALA A 162 21.74 6.07 -4.91
C ALA A 162 21.27 7.33 -4.17
N GLY A 163 22.22 8.10 -3.63
CA GLY A 163 21.96 9.37 -2.95
C GLY A 163 22.16 9.33 -1.43
N PRO A 164 22.09 10.45 -0.75
CA PRO A 164 22.37 10.55 0.68
C PRO A 164 21.29 9.84 1.52
N HIS A 165 21.71 9.21 2.61
CA HIS A 165 20.78 8.54 3.55
C HIS A 165 19.92 9.54 4.35
N THR A 166 20.31 10.80 4.34
CA THR A 166 19.57 11.89 5.00
C THR A 166 18.42 12.45 4.15
N ASP A 167 18.31 12.04 2.88
CA ASP A 167 17.20 12.44 2.03
C ASP A 167 15.95 11.62 2.40
N PRO A 168 14.92 12.26 3.00
CA PRO A 168 13.71 11.56 3.40
C PRO A 168 12.86 11.05 2.23
N PHE A 169 13.07 11.57 1.03
CA PHE A 169 12.34 11.19 -0.19
C PHE A 169 13.02 10.12 -1.02
N LYS A 170 14.24 9.73 -0.67
CA LYS A 170 15.07 8.80 -1.44
C LYS A 170 14.33 7.53 -1.87
N LEU A 171 13.72 6.82 -0.93
CA LEU A 171 13.00 5.58 -1.21
C LEU A 171 11.62 5.83 -1.83
N LEU A 172 10.97 6.94 -1.50
CA LEU A 172 9.71 7.35 -2.12
C LEU A 172 9.90 7.64 -3.63
N ASN A 173 10.98 8.35 -3.99
CA ASN A 173 11.32 8.65 -5.37
C ASN A 173 11.69 7.38 -6.16
N PHE A 174 12.46 6.47 -5.53
CA PHE A 174 12.78 5.17 -6.13
C PHE A 174 11.51 4.34 -6.40
N GLN A 175 10.59 4.25 -5.44
CA GLN A 175 9.30 3.57 -5.63
C GLN A 175 8.54 4.19 -6.80
N ALA A 176 8.42 5.51 -6.84
CA ALA A 176 7.71 6.21 -7.91
C ALA A 176 8.34 5.97 -9.30
N GLU A 177 9.67 5.86 -9.39
CA GLU A 177 10.37 5.53 -10.63
C GLU A 177 10.01 4.12 -11.13
N ILE A 178 9.97 3.13 -10.23
CA ILE A 178 9.64 1.75 -10.59
C ILE A 178 8.18 1.61 -10.99
N GLU A 179 7.26 2.27 -10.30
CA GLU A 179 5.82 2.20 -10.57
C GLU A 179 5.42 2.89 -11.89
N LYS A 180 6.26 3.78 -12.42
CA LYS A 180 6.06 4.46 -13.72
C LYS A 180 6.63 3.69 -14.93
N ARG A 181 7.17 2.50 -14.78
CA ARG A 181 7.80 1.72 -15.86
C ARG A 181 6.84 0.67 -16.44
#